data_15bb86ec222e5f49e8501803c6cefa38
#
_entry.id   15bb86ec222e5f49e8501803c6cefa38
#
_cell.length_a   1.000
_cell.length_b   1.000
_cell.length_c   1.000
_cell.angle_alpha   90.00
_cell.angle_beta   90.00
_cell.angle_gamma   90.00
#
_symmetry.space_group_name_H-M   'P 1'
#
loop_
_entity.id
_entity.type
_entity.pdbx_description
1 polymer ?
#
loop_
_entity_poly.entity_id
_entity_poly.type
_entity_poly.pdbx_seq_one_letter_code
_entity_poly.pdbx_strand_id
1 'polypeptide(L)'
;MNEIADIPAAASFGALDRLLRSQLLARLDALDHGMLVVRDALGEHRFGRTGGDALPVVHLWIDDPSFYRAVAAQGSVGAGEAYIAGQWRCDDLVGLVRLLVRNRELLDGMEGGLARLGGWALRSWHALRRNTREGSRRNIAAHYDLGNDFFALFLSPDLMYSSAMFASPDEDLETASYRKLDAVCRKLALAPGDRVIEIGTGWGGFALHAARHYGAHVTTTTISREQHALASQRVAEAGLQDRVTLLLQDYRDLQGQYDKLVSIEMIEAIGAQYLDTFFGKLGSLLRPGGQALLQAIIAQAERSPGWV
;
A
#
# COMPACT_ATOMS: atom_id res chain seq x y z
N MET A 1 6.59 28.74 22.68
CA MET A 1 6.55 30.04 21.96
C MET A 1 7.20 29.73 20.62
N ASN A 2 6.42 29.18 19.68
CA ASN A 2 6.92 28.81 18.36
C ASN A 2 6.72 30.01 17.45
N GLU A 3 7.82 30.56 16.96
CA GLU A 3 7.85 31.56 15.91
C GLU A 3 7.09 31.05 14.70
N ILE A 4 6.04 31.76 14.31
CA ILE A 4 5.35 31.60 13.04
C ILE A 4 6.32 32.15 12.00
N ALA A 5 7.02 31.25 11.30
CA ALA A 5 7.92 31.60 10.21
C ALA A 5 7.13 32.37 9.12
N ASP A 6 7.73 33.45 8.65
CA ASP A 6 7.24 34.34 7.61
C ASP A 6 6.65 33.60 6.41
N ILE A 7 5.45 34.01 6.00
CA ILE A 7 4.79 33.56 4.77
C ILE A 7 5.63 34.07 3.59
N PRO A 8 6.17 33.18 2.72
CA PRO A 8 6.85 33.63 1.51
C PRO A 8 5.89 34.44 0.64
N ALA A 9 6.43 35.42 -0.07
CA ALA A 9 5.68 36.39 -0.88
C ALA A 9 4.59 35.70 -1.73
N ALA A 10 3.35 36.13 -1.56
CA ALA A 10 2.15 35.51 -2.12
C ALA A 10 2.28 35.29 -3.62
N ALA A 11 2.33 34.02 -4.05
CA ALA A 11 2.19 33.66 -5.43
C ALA A 11 0.85 34.22 -5.95
N SER A 12 0.86 34.93 -7.07
CA SER A 12 -0.32 35.61 -7.58
C SER A 12 -1.33 34.60 -8.14
N PHE A 13 -2.55 34.61 -7.60
CA PHE A 13 -3.65 33.80 -8.11
C PHE A 13 -4.06 34.24 -9.51
N GLY A 14 -3.85 33.40 -10.51
CA GLY A 14 -4.40 33.56 -11.84
C GLY A 14 -5.92 33.40 -11.89
N ALA A 15 -6.57 33.80 -12.99
CA ALA A 15 -8.02 33.62 -13.17
C ALA A 15 -8.44 32.15 -13.10
N LEU A 16 -7.61 31.23 -13.63
CA LEU A 16 -7.84 29.78 -13.58
C LEU A 16 -7.75 29.27 -12.14
N ASP A 17 -6.75 29.71 -11.38
CA ASP A 17 -6.57 29.28 -9.98
C ASP A 17 -7.76 29.68 -9.12
N ARG A 18 -8.30 30.89 -9.32
CA ARG A 18 -9.50 31.38 -8.62
C ARG A 18 -10.74 30.57 -8.98
N LEU A 19 -10.89 30.17 -10.24
CA LEU A 19 -12.00 29.32 -10.68
C LEU A 19 -11.89 27.93 -10.04
N LEU A 20 -10.73 27.28 -10.12
CA LEU A 20 -10.51 25.94 -9.57
C LEU A 20 -10.61 25.93 -8.04
N ARG A 21 -10.10 26.98 -7.39
CA ARG A 21 -10.30 27.22 -5.97
C ARG A 21 -11.78 27.26 -5.59
N SER A 22 -12.57 28.08 -6.28
CA SER A 22 -14.00 28.20 -5.99
C SER A 22 -14.73 26.87 -6.15
N GLN A 23 -14.36 26.07 -7.16
CA GLN A 23 -14.94 24.74 -7.38
C GLN A 23 -14.55 23.75 -6.28
N LEU A 24 -13.30 23.77 -5.83
CA LEU A 24 -12.86 22.90 -4.73
C LEU A 24 -13.55 23.28 -3.41
N LEU A 25 -13.58 24.57 -3.07
CA LEU A 25 -14.22 25.04 -1.84
C LEU A 25 -15.72 24.71 -1.84
N ALA A 26 -16.42 24.91 -2.96
CA ALA A 26 -17.84 24.56 -3.10
C ALA A 26 -18.11 23.04 -2.92
N ARG A 27 -17.15 22.20 -3.27
CA ARG A 27 -17.27 20.75 -2.99
C ARG A 27 -17.03 20.44 -1.52
N LEU A 28 -16.08 21.12 -0.87
CA LEU A 28 -15.82 20.94 0.55
C LEU A 28 -16.99 21.36 1.43
N ASP A 29 -17.94 22.20 0.94
CA ASP A 29 -19.18 22.52 1.65
C ASP A 29 -20.04 21.28 1.95
N ALA A 30 -19.88 20.19 1.20
CA ALA A 30 -20.55 18.92 1.45
C ALA A 30 -19.87 18.06 2.53
N LEU A 31 -18.83 18.55 3.20
CA LEU A 31 -18.14 17.84 4.27
C LEU A 31 -19.07 17.77 5.50
N ASP A 32 -19.42 16.54 5.91
CA ASP A 32 -20.43 16.31 6.97
C ASP A 32 -19.81 15.74 8.26
N HIS A 33 -18.67 15.02 8.15
CA HIS A 33 -17.99 14.40 9.28
C HIS A 33 -16.67 15.09 9.59
N GLY A 34 -16.63 15.87 10.68
CA GLY A 34 -15.44 16.59 11.15
C GLY A 34 -15.36 18.03 10.65
N MET A 35 -14.26 18.72 10.91
CA MET A 35 -14.02 20.10 10.52
C MET A 35 -12.68 20.27 9.79
N LEU A 36 -12.72 20.92 8.65
CA LEU A 36 -11.54 21.34 7.89
C LEU A 36 -11.51 22.86 7.79
N VAL A 37 -10.38 23.46 8.15
CA VAL A 37 -10.13 24.90 7.99
C VAL A 37 -9.08 25.07 6.89
N VAL A 38 -9.48 25.64 5.76
CA VAL A 38 -8.58 25.91 4.62
C VAL A 38 -8.19 27.38 4.63
N ARG A 39 -6.89 27.64 4.59
CA ARG A 39 -6.29 28.97 4.53
C ARG A 39 -5.43 29.09 3.29
N ASP A 40 -5.60 30.19 2.56
CA ASP A 40 -4.73 30.60 1.45
C ASP A 40 -4.57 32.12 1.42
N ALA A 41 -3.86 32.66 0.42
CA ALA A 41 -3.63 34.10 0.29
C ALA A 41 -4.92 34.91 0.06
N LEU A 42 -6.05 34.28 -0.27
CA LEU A 42 -7.35 34.94 -0.50
C LEU A 42 -8.27 34.86 0.73
N GLY A 43 -7.92 34.12 1.77
CA GLY A 43 -8.67 34.06 3.02
C GLY A 43 -8.77 32.68 3.67
N GLU A 44 -9.62 32.61 4.70
CA GLU A 44 -9.90 31.41 5.47
C GLU A 44 -11.33 30.94 5.21
N HIS A 45 -11.51 29.63 5.04
CA HIS A 45 -12.79 28.96 4.90
C HIS A 45 -12.89 27.78 5.84
N ARG A 46 -14.07 27.56 6.41
CA ARG A 46 -14.35 26.47 7.34
C ARG A 46 -15.43 25.56 6.79
N PHE A 47 -15.19 24.26 6.80
CA PHE A 47 -16.07 23.24 6.25
C PHE A 47 -16.38 22.19 7.30
N GLY A 48 -17.60 21.65 7.26
CA GLY A 48 -18.04 20.61 8.17
C GLY A 48 -18.60 21.12 9.49
N ARG A 49 -18.85 20.21 10.40
CA ARG A 49 -19.52 20.50 11.68
C ARG A 49 -18.71 19.92 12.84
N THR A 50 -18.64 20.66 13.93
CA THR A 50 -18.22 20.16 15.24
C THR A 50 -19.43 19.57 15.94
N GLY A 51 -19.55 18.25 16.01
CA GLY A 51 -20.65 17.63 16.74
C GLY A 51 -20.68 16.10 16.62
N GLY A 52 -20.58 15.40 17.73
CA GLY A 52 -20.50 13.93 17.79
C GLY A 52 -19.06 13.44 17.74
N ASP A 53 -18.78 12.19 17.91
CA ASP A 53 -17.46 11.56 18.07
C ASP A 53 -16.26 12.36 17.56
N ALA A 54 -15.46 12.85 18.48
CA ALA A 54 -14.43 13.88 18.34
C ALA A 54 -13.45 13.65 17.18
N LEU A 55 -13.85 14.07 15.97
CA LEU A 55 -12.88 14.24 14.89
C LEU A 55 -12.12 15.55 15.12
N PRO A 56 -10.80 15.55 14.98
CA PRO A 56 -10.01 16.75 15.15
C PRO A 56 -10.42 17.83 14.14
N VAL A 57 -10.28 19.06 14.53
CA VAL A 57 -10.27 20.20 13.60
C VAL A 57 -8.92 20.18 12.91
N VAL A 58 -8.91 20.02 11.59
CA VAL A 58 -7.69 20.02 10.79
C VAL A 58 -7.53 21.35 10.06
N HIS A 59 -6.35 21.94 10.17
CA HIS A 59 -6.01 23.17 9.46
C HIS A 59 -5.11 22.87 8.26
N LEU A 60 -5.51 23.38 7.11
CA LEU A 60 -4.84 23.22 5.81
C LEU A 60 -4.39 24.60 5.32
N TRP A 61 -3.10 24.78 5.09
CA TRP A 61 -2.54 26.01 4.50
C TRP A 61 -2.12 25.71 3.06
N ILE A 62 -2.64 26.50 2.12
CA ILE A 62 -2.26 26.46 0.71
C ILE A 62 -1.26 27.58 0.47
N ASP A 63 0.00 27.22 0.34
CA ASP A 63 1.10 28.17 0.20
C ASP A 63 1.34 28.54 -1.28
N ASP A 64 0.96 27.65 -2.23
CA ASP A 64 1.05 27.87 -3.68
C ASP A 64 -0.28 27.57 -4.39
N PRO A 65 -0.87 28.53 -5.16
CA PRO A 65 -2.13 28.33 -5.89
C PRO A 65 -2.07 27.23 -6.96
N SER A 66 -0.90 26.76 -7.38
CA SER A 66 -0.76 25.62 -8.29
C SER A 66 -1.33 24.32 -7.71
N PHE A 67 -1.47 24.21 -6.39
CA PHE A 67 -2.23 23.17 -5.70
C PHE A 67 -3.61 22.94 -6.31
N TYR A 68 -4.35 24.01 -6.56
CA TYR A 68 -5.72 23.91 -7.12
C TYR A 68 -5.73 23.27 -8.51
N ARG A 69 -4.70 23.55 -9.32
CA ARG A 69 -4.52 22.90 -10.64
C ARG A 69 -4.16 21.43 -10.52
N ALA A 70 -3.26 21.08 -9.59
CA ALA A 70 -2.86 19.71 -9.34
C ALA A 70 -4.07 18.85 -8.90
N VAL A 71 -4.84 19.35 -7.93
CA VAL A 71 -6.06 18.67 -7.45
C VAL A 71 -7.12 18.56 -8.57
N ALA A 72 -7.33 19.60 -9.35
CA ALA A 72 -8.32 19.56 -10.43
C ALA A 72 -7.93 18.59 -11.56
N ALA A 73 -6.63 18.43 -11.83
CA ALA A 73 -6.12 17.58 -12.89
C ALA A 73 -6.08 16.08 -12.47
N GLN A 74 -5.69 15.79 -11.23
CA GLN A 74 -5.34 14.43 -10.78
C GLN A 74 -6.01 14.03 -9.46
N GLY A 75 -6.94 14.81 -8.93
CA GLY A 75 -7.66 14.48 -7.69
C GLY A 75 -6.75 14.28 -6.49
N SER A 76 -6.94 13.19 -5.76
CA SER A 76 -6.15 12.83 -4.57
C SER A 76 -4.65 12.63 -4.86
N VAL A 77 -4.31 12.10 -6.03
CA VAL A 77 -2.92 11.96 -6.49
C VAL A 77 -2.26 13.32 -6.63
N GLY A 78 -2.94 14.27 -7.30
CA GLY A 78 -2.46 15.64 -7.45
C GLY A 78 -2.30 16.36 -6.11
N ALA A 79 -3.18 16.10 -5.13
CA ALA A 79 -3.03 16.61 -3.77
C ALA A 79 -1.76 16.07 -3.11
N GLY A 80 -1.48 14.77 -3.25
CA GLY A 80 -0.26 14.14 -2.71
C GLY A 80 1.01 14.67 -3.35
N GLU A 81 1.05 14.79 -4.68
CA GLU A 81 2.19 15.38 -5.41
C GLU A 81 2.43 16.84 -4.99
N ALA A 82 1.36 17.62 -4.82
CA ALA A 82 1.43 19.00 -4.35
C ALA A 82 1.96 19.08 -2.90
N TYR A 83 1.66 18.10 -2.04
CA TYR A 83 2.21 18.01 -0.69
C TYR A 83 3.73 17.77 -0.72
N ILE A 84 4.17 16.81 -1.53
CA ILE A 84 5.59 16.50 -1.72
C ILE A 84 6.34 17.73 -2.27
N ALA A 85 5.70 18.50 -3.17
CA ALA A 85 6.25 19.73 -3.73
C ALA A 85 6.19 20.93 -2.75
N GLY A 86 5.64 20.76 -1.54
CA GLY A 86 5.54 21.85 -0.54
C GLY A 86 4.53 22.94 -0.92
N GLN A 87 3.56 22.66 -1.77
CA GLN A 87 2.53 23.63 -2.19
C GLN A 87 1.46 23.84 -1.12
N TRP A 88 1.34 22.91 -0.18
CA TRP A 88 0.44 22.99 0.96
C TRP A 88 0.98 22.19 2.15
N ARG A 89 0.47 22.50 3.33
CA ARG A 89 0.80 21.85 4.62
C ARG A 89 -0.42 21.77 5.51
N CYS A 90 -0.38 20.92 6.52
CA CYS A 90 -1.43 20.81 7.55
C CYS A 90 -0.82 20.58 8.93
N ASP A 91 -1.60 20.82 9.96
CA ASP A 91 -1.22 20.56 11.36
C ASP A 91 -1.32 19.08 11.75
N ASP A 92 -2.27 18.35 11.16
CA ASP A 92 -2.47 16.92 11.39
C ASP A 92 -2.77 16.19 10.08
N LEU A 93 -1.74 15.63 9.44
CA LEU A 93 -1.88 14.89 8.18
C LEU A 93 -2.68 13.60 8.37
N VAL A 94 -2.52 12.91 9.50
CA VAL A 94 -3.28 11.68 9.79
C VAL A 94 -4.75 12.02 10.01
N GLY A 95 -5.02 13.08 10.78
CA GLY A 95 -6.36 13.61 10.98
C GLY A 95 -7.02 14.03 9.67
N LEU A 96 -6.27 14.68 8.76
CA LEU A 96 -6.76 15.04 7.42
C LEU A 96 -7.18 13.81 6.61
N VAL A 97 -6.31 12.79 6.57
CA VAL A 97 -6.63 11.54 5.85
C VAL A 97 -7.85 10.85 6.45
N ARG A 98 -7.93 10.75 7.78
CA ARG A 98 -9.11 10.18 8.48
C ARG A 98 -10.40 10.96 8.19
N LEU A 99 -10.32 12.29 8.17
CA LEU A 99 -11.45 13.16 7.83
C LEU A 99 -11.91 12.92 6.41
N LEU A 100 -10.99 12.86 5.45
CA LEU A 100 -11.30 12.61 4.04
C LEU A 100 -11.89 11.21 3.82
N VAL A 101 -11.34 10.17 4.45
CA VAL A 101 -11.86 8.79 4.35
C VAL A 101 -13.29 8.68 4.89
N ARG A 102 -13.62 9.38 5.98
CA ARG A 102 -14.99 9.42 6.51
C ARG A 102 -15.99 10.18 5.63
N ASN A 103 -15.48 11.05 4.77
CA ASN A 103 -16.25 11.80 3.77
C ASN A 103 -15.93 11.31 2.33
N ARG A 104 -15.74 9.98 2.14
CA ARG A 104 -15.28 9.41 0.86
C ARG A 104 -16.20 9.72 -0.31
N GLU A 105 -17.51 9.86 -0.09
CA GLU A 105 -18.46 10.27 -1.16
C GLU A 105 -18.10 11.63 -1.76
N LEU A 106 -17.53 12.51 -0.95
CA LEU A 106 -16.97 13.78 -1.40
C LEU A 106 -15.74 13.58 -2.30
N LEU A 107 -14.85 12.63 -1.95
CA LEU A 107 -13.67 12.28 -2.75
C LEU A 107 -14.07 11.63 -4.07
N ASP A 108 -15.01 10.69 -4.06
CA ASP A 108 -15.52 10.02 -5.27
C ASP A 108 -16.12 11.05 -6.24
N GLY A 109 -16.78 12.10 -5.73
CA GLY A 109 -17.25 13.23 -6.51
C GLY A 109 -16.11 14.09 -7.10
N MET A 110 -14.95 14.14 -6.48
CA MET A 110 -13.77 14.87 -6.98
C MET A 110 -13.04 14.12 -8.10
N GLU A 111 -13.11 12.80 -8.14
CA GLU A 111 -12.56 11.98 -9.22
C GLU A 111 -13.41 12.00 -10.50
N GLY A 112 -14.61 12.56 -10.45
CA GLY A 112 -15.61 12.54 -11.53
C GLY A 112 -15.55 13.66 -12.58
N GLY A 113 -14.69 14.70 -12.42
CA GLY A 113 -14.63 15.89 -13.28
C GLY A 113 -13.72 15.74 -14.50
N LEU A 114 -12.82 16.72 -14.73
CA LEU A 114 -11.78 16.67 -15.77
C LEU A 114 -10.85 15.46 -15.65
N ALA A 115 -10.74 14.86 -14.46
CA ALA A 115 -10.07 13.59 -14.22
C ALA A 115 -10.63 12.44 -15.08
N ARG A 116 -11.92 12.47 -15.51
CA ARG A 116 -12.49 11.49 -16.45
C ARG A 116 -11.89 11.58 -17.86
N LEU A 117 -11.50 12.76 -18.30
CA LEU A 117 -10.81 12.93 -19.60
C LEU A 117 -9.36 12.47 -19.51
N GLY A 118 -8.69 12.69 -18.36
CA GLY A 118 -7.38 12.11 -18.05
C GLY A 118 -7.40 10.60 -17.86
N GLY A 119 -8.51 10.04 -17.38
CA GLY A 119 -8.67 8.60 -17.14
C GLY A 119 -8.55 7.74 -18.41
N TRP A 120 -8.84 8.27 -19.60
CA TRP A 120 -8.60 7.56 -20.85
C TRP A 120 -7.10 7.48 -21.19
N ALA A 121 -6.37 8.57 -21.01
CA ALA A 121 -4.91 8.59 -21.18
C ALA A 121 -4.23 7.72 -20.11
N LEU A 122 -4.73 7.74 -18.87
CA LEU A 122 -4.25 6.89 -17.77
C LEU A 122 -4.52 5.40 -18.04
N ARG A 123 -5.71 5.03 -18.53
CA ARG A 123 -6.03 3.64 -18.93
C ARG A 123 -5.14 3.16 -20.07
N SER A 124 -4.85 4.01 -21.05
CA SER A 124 -3.91 3.70 -22.13
C SER A 124 -2.48 3.54 -21.59
N TRP A 125 -2.08 4.38 -20.63
CA TRP A 125 -0.81 4.27 -19.92
C TRP A 125 -0.72 3.00 -19.06
N HIS A 126 -1.78 2.63 -18.34
CA HIS A 126 -1.87 1.37 -17.59
C HIS A 126 -1.87 0.14 -18.52
N ALA A 127 -2.50 0.24 -19.70
CA ALA A 127 -2.45 -0.84 -20.69
C ALA A 127 -1.02 -1.10 -21.24
N LEU A 128 -0.16 -0.09 -21.24
CA LEU A 128 1.25 -0.21 -21.60
C LEU A 128 2.12 -0.79 -20.46
N ARG A 129 1.65 -0.75 -19.20
CA ARG A 129 2.33 -1.27 -18.01
C ARG A 129 1.80 -2.64 -17.57
N ARG A 130 1.43 -3.49 -18.54
CA ARG A 130 0.96 -4.85 -18.25
C ARG A 130 2.01 -5.63 -17.45
N ASN A 131 1.55 -6.48 -16.52
CA ASN A 131 2.38 -7.39 -15.73
C ASN A 131 2.86 -8.59 -16.57
N THR A 132 3.43 -8.29 -17.75
CA THR A 132 4.28 -9.24 -18.47
C THR A 132 5.51 -9.56 -17.60
N ARG A 133 6.31 -10.58 -17.94
CA ARG A 133 7.51 -10.93 -17.17
C ARG A 133 8.45 -9.74 -16.96
N GLU A 134 8.68 -8.96 -18.01
CA GLU A 134 9.50 -7.73 -17.94
C GLU A 134 8.78 -6.57 -17.24
N GLY A 135 7.45 -6.44 -17.45
CA GLY A 135 6.61 -5.46 -16.78
C GLY A 135 6.57 -5.67 -15.27
N SER A 136 6.39 -6.92 -14.83
CA SER A 136 6.39 -7.28 -13.41
C SER A 136 7.73 -6.93 -12.75
N ARG A 137 8.87 -7.26 -13.40
CA ARG A 137 10.20 -6.90 -12.87
C ARG A 137 10.38 -5.39 -12.73
N ARG A 138 9.97 -4.60 -13.73
CA ARG A 138 10.06 -3.13 -13.68
C ARG A 138 9.13 -2.53 -12.63
N ASN A 139 7.90 -3.03 -12.52
CA ASN A 139 6.93 -2.52 -11.57
C ASN A 139 7.35 -2.83 -10.12
N ILE A 140 7.87 -4.03 -9.87
CA ILE A 140 8.37 -4.43 -8.55
C ILE A 140 9.67 -3.67 -8.23
N ALA A 141 10.60 -3.52 -9.17
CA ALA A 141 11.80 -2.71 -8.97
C ALA A 141 11.38 -1.28 -8.56
N ALA A 142 10.52 -0.62 -9.32
CA ALA A 142 10.07 0.74 -9.00
C ALA A 142 9.37 0.86 -7.63
N HIS A 143 8.67 -0.20 -7.18
CA HIS A 143 8.02 -0.20 -5.88
C HIS A 143 9.00 -0.38 -4.71
N TYR A 144 10.05 -1.19 -4.90
CA TYR A 144 11.06 -1.49 -3.87
C TYR A 144 12.36 -0.67 -4.01
N ASP A 145 12.51 0.13 -5.09
CA ASP A 145 13.63 1.07 -5.30
C ASP A 145 13.67 2.22 -4.27
N LEU A 146 12.64 2.35 -3.42
CA LEU A 146 12.66 3.21 -2.23
C LEU A 146 13.75 2.81 -1.23
N GLY A 147 14.32 1.62 -1.37
CA GLY A 147 15.40 1.10 -0.55
C GLY A 147 14.94 0.45 0.77
N ASN A 148 15.74 -0.49 1.26
CA ASN A 148 15.45 -1.21 2.50
C ASN A 148 15.36 -0.29 3.73
N ASP A 149 16.16 0.79 3.75
CA ASP A 149 16.17 1.77 4.84
C ASP A 149 14.83 2.48 4.99
N PHE A 150 14.15 2.76 3.88
CA PHE A 150 12.82 3.35 3.91
C PHE A 150 11.80 2.40 4.58
N PHE A 151 11.79 1.14 4.20
CA PHE A 151 10.87 0.15 4.78
C PHE A 151 11.17 -0.13 6.27
N ALA A 152 12.43 -0.06 6.67
CA ALA A 152 12.84 -0.22 8.06
C ALA A 152 12.32 0.91 8.98
N LEU A 153 11.91 2.06 8.44
CA LEU A 153 11.36 3.16 9.23
C LEU A 153 10.00 2.84 9.86
N PHE A 154 9.21 1.96 9.25
CA PHE A 154 7.83 1.71 9.69
C PHE A 154 7.44 0.23 9.80
N LEU A 155 8.25 -0.69 9.29
CA LEU A 155 8.05 -2.12 9.47
C LEU A 155 8.72 -2.62 10.75
N SER A 156 8.22 -3.74 11.26
CA SER A 156 8.87 -4.49 12.35
C SER A 156 10.20 -5.11 11.89
N PRO A 157 11.08 -5.55 12.82
CA PRO A 157 12.40 -6.10 12.47
C PRO A 157 12.36 -7.31 11.53
N ASP A 158 11.25 -8.03 11.47
CA ASP A 158 11.04 -9.11 10.50
C ASP A 158 10.82 -8.62 9.07
N LEU A 159 10.58 -7.30 8.87
CA LEU A 159 10.32 -6.65 7.61
C LEU A 159 9.11 -7.25 6.85
N MET A 160 8.09 -7.69 7.58
CA MET A 160 6.86 -8.20 6.95
C MET A 160 6.00 -7.04 6.42
N TYR A 161 6.09 -6.81 5.11
CA TYR A 161 5.28 -5.81 4.42
C TYR A 161 3.92 -6.37 4.03
N SER A 162 3.16 -6.72 5.05
CA SER A 162 1.79 -7.25 4.95
C SER A 162 1.07 -7.06 6.28
N SER A 163 -0.25 -7.14 6.30
CA SER A 163 -1.02 -6.90 7.52
C SER A 163 -0.63 -7.87 8.63
N ALA A 164 -0.52 -7.36 9.86
CA ALA A 164 -0.29 -8.13 11.08
C ALA A 164 -1.62 -8.56 11.74
N MET A 165 -1.55 -9.42 12.75
CA MET A 165 -2.70 -9.86 13.54
C MET A 165 -2.57 -9.38 14.99
N PHE A 166 -3.16 -8.23 15.28
CA PHE A 166 -3.17 -7.66 16.62
C PHE A 166 -4.18 -8.37 17.53
N ALA A 167 -3.77 -8.70 18.76
CA ALA A 167 -4.69 -9.22 19.79
C ALA A 167 -5.36 -8.10 20.57
N SER A 168 -4.72 -6.93 20.65
CA SER A 168 -5.25 -5.74 21.29
C SER A 168 -4.77 -4.48 20.57
N PRO A 169 -5.44 -3.32 20.74
CA PRO A 169 -5.01 -2.05 20.15
C PRO A 169 -3.63 -1.57 20.61
N ASP A 170 -3.17 -2.01 21.78
CA ASP A 170 -1.91 -1.58 22.40
C ASP A 170 -0.75 -2.55 22.12
N GLU A 171 -0.99 -3.62 21.35
CA GLU A 171 0.05 -4.58 20.98
C GLU A 171 1.03 -3.96 19.98
N ASP A 172 2.33 -4.23 20.14
CA ASP A 172 3.33 -3.79 19.19
C ASP A 172 3.28 -4.58 17.87
N LEU A 173 3.79 -3.95 16.80
CA LEU A 173 3.75 -4.50 15.45
C LEU A 173 4.54 -5.81 15.32
N GLU A 174 5.67 -5.93 16.03
CA GLU A 174 6.54 -7.12 15.97
C GLU A 174 5.81 -8.35 16.52
N THR A 175 5.18 -8.22 17.68
CA THR A 175 4.37 -9.27 18.30
C THR A 175 3.18 -9.65 17.42
N ALA A 176 2.49 -8.66 16.84
CA ALA A 176 1.36 -8.88 15.96
C ALA A 176 1.78 -9.56 14.64
N SER A 177 2.95 -9.20 14.08
CA SER A 177 3.53 -9.84 12.90
C SER A 177 3.92 -11.29 13.19
N TYR A 178 4.63 -11.55 14.30
CA TYR A 178 4.95 -12.88 14.74
C TYR A 178 3.70 -13.76 14.87
N ARG A 179 2.64 -13.25 15.52
CA ARG A 179 1.35 -13.95 15.66
C ARG A 179 0.73 -14.30 14.32
N LYS A 180 0.80 -13.41 13.34
CA LYS A 180 0.32 -13.67 11.98
C LYS A 180 1.10 -14.81 11.33
N LEU A 181 2.43 -14.77 11.37
CA LEU A 181 3.27 -15.82 10.79
C LEU A 181 3.03 -17.19 11.45
N ASP A 182 2.89 -17.19 12.77
CA ASP A 182 2.55 -18.37 13.53
C ASP A 182 1.15 -18.92 13.18
N ALA A 183 0.17 -18.04 12.99
CA ALA A 183 -1.17 -18.43 12.54
C ALA A 183 -1.16 -19.06 11.14
N VAL A 184 -0.34 -18.54 10.21
CA VAL A 184 -0.13 -19.12 8.87
C VAL A 184 0.44 -20.54 8.99
N CYS A 185 1.50 -20.71 9.78
CA CYS A 185 2.12 -22.03 9.99
C CYS A 185 1.17 -23.04 10.62
N ARG A 186 0.40 -22.63 11.64
CA ARG A 186 -0.61 -23.49 12.29
C ARG A 186 -1.75 -23.88 11.36
N LYS A 187 -2.28 -22.92 10.57
CA LYS A 187 -3.35 -23.22 9.59
C LYS A 187 -2.91 -24.21 8.52
N LEU A 188 -1.64 -24.18 8.13
CA LEU A 188 -1.04 -25.16 7.23
C LEU A 188 -0.68 -26.47 7.93
N ALA A 189 -0.82 -26.54 9.26
CA ALA A 189 -0.36 -27.67 10.06
C ALA A 189 1.09 -28.04 9.71
N LEU A 190 2.00 -27.05 9.69
CA LEU A 190 3.40 -27.28 9.36
C LEU A 190 4.06 -28.22 10.38
N ALA A 191 4.77 -29.21 9.86
CA ALA A 191 5.54 -30.19 10.63
C ALA A 191 7.02 -30.13 10.24
N PRO A 192 7.93 -30.59 11.14
CA PRO A 192 9.32 -30.67 10.82
C PRO A 192 9.59 -31.55 9.58
N GLY A 193 10.35 -30.99 8.63
CA GLY A 193 10.67 -31.67 7.37
C GLY A 193 9.69 -31.41 6.22
N ASP A 194 8.56 -30.74 6.46
CA ASP A 194 7.67 -30.31 5.37
C ASP A 194 8.42 -29.46 4.34
N ARG A 195 8.19 -29.76 3.07
CA ARG A 195 8.69 -28.97 1.95
C ARG A 195 7.66 -27.89 1.62
N VAL A 196 8.03 -26.65 1.90
CA VAL A 196 7.17 -25.47 1.69
C VAL A 196 7.66 -24.68 0.50
N ILE A 197 6.76 -24.26 -0.39
CA ILE A 197 7.05 -23.23 -1.39
C ILE A 197 6.35 -21.93 -0.98
N GLU A 198 7.12 -20.84 -0.88
CA GLU A 198 6.61 -19.48 -0.67
C GLU A 198 6.72 -18.70 -1.96
N ILE A 199 5.62 -18.08 -2.40
CA ILE A 199 5.60 -17.15 -3.54
C ILE A 199 5.51 -15.72 -3.02
N GLY A 200 6.60 -14.98 -3.15
CA GLY A 200 6.76 -13.65 -2.59
C GLY A 200 7.60 -13.64 -1.32
N THR A 201 8.92 -13.79 -1.45
CA THR A 201 9.86 -13.83 -0.32
C THR A 201 9.78 -12.60 0.59
N GLY A 202 9.47 -11.41 0.03
CA GLY A 202 9.74 -10.17 0.75
C GLY A 202 11.20 -10.12 1.21
N TRP A 203 11.42 -9.81 2.47
CA TRP A 203 12.75 -9.85 3.09
C TRP A 203 12.99 -11.12 3.92
N GLY A 204 12.24 -12.20 3.63
CA GLY A 204 12.44 -13.52 4.21
C GLY A 204 11.72 -13.78 5.54
N GLY A 205 10.82 -12.91 5.97
CA GLY A 205 10.18 -13.01 7.28
C GLY A 205 9.47 -14.35 7.51
N PHE A 206 8.59 -14.76 6.59
CA PHE A 206 7.90 -16.05 6.71
C PHE A 206 8.86 -17.25 6.59
N ALA A 207 9.77 -17.25 5.61
CA ALA A 207 10.71 -18.36 5.41
C ALA A 207 11.56 -18.61 6.66
N LEU A 208 12.09 -17.54 7.27
CA LEU A 208 12.86 -17.61 8.51
C LEU A 208 12.01 -18.13 9.66
N HIS A 209 10.78 -17.64 9.81
CA HIS A 209 9.86 -18.06 10.87
C HIS A 209 9.52 -19.56 10.75
N ALA A 210 9.09 -20.00 9.58
CA ALA A 210 8.70 -21.40 9.35
C ALA A 210 9.90 -22.37 9.51
N ALA A 211 11.07 -22.01 9.01
CA ALA A 211 12.26 -22.84 9.16
C ALA A 211 12.73 -22.94 10.62
N ARG A 212 12.73 -21.82 11.35
CA ARG A 212 13.22 -21.76 12.74
C ARG A 212 12.27 -22.43 13.74
N HIS A 213 10.98 -22.11 13.65
CA HIS A 213 10.01 -22.50 14.68
C HIS A 213 9.26 -23.80 14.36
N TYR A 214 9.16 -24.14 13.07
CA TYR A 214 8.43 -25.35 12.63
C TYR A 214 9.34 -26.41 11.99
N GLY A 215 10.63 -26.11 11.79
CA GLY A 215 11.58 -27.05 11.19
C GLY A 215 11.31 -27.37 9.73
N ALA A 216 10.56 -26.54 9.03
CA ALA A 216 10.23 -26.71 7.62
C ALA A 216 11.44 -26.45 6.72
N HIS A 217 11.44 -27.07 5.53
CA HIS A 217 12.34 -26.73 4.42
C HIS A 217 11.62 -25.79 3.47
N VAL A 218 12.00 -24.52 3.47
CA VAL A 218 11.30 -23.49 2.70
C VAL A 218 12.08 -23.13 1.44
N THR A 219 11.46 -23.33 0.28
CA THR A 219 11.89 -22.70 -0.98
C THR A 219 11.08 -21.45 -1.15
N THR A 220 11.70 -20.28 -1.36
CA THR A 220 11.02 -19.01 -1.51
C THR A 220 11.52 -18.25 -2.73
N THR A 221 10.67 -17.47 -3.38
CA THR A 221 11.02 -16.76 -4.62
C THR A 221 10.64 -15.30 -4.61
N THR A 222 11.53 -14.49 -5.15
CA THR A 222 11.30 -13.06 -5.46
C THR A 222 11.90 -12.73 -6.82
N ILE A 223 11.43 -11.65 -7.44
CA ILE A 223 12.04 -11.06 -8.63
C ILE A 223 12.81 -9.76 -8.34
N SER A 224 12.78 -9.30 -7.07
CA SER A 224 13.58 -8.16 -6.59
C SER A 224 14.96 -8.63 -6.15
N ARG A 225 15.99 -7.98 -6.70
CA ARG A 225 17.39 -8.25 -6.33
C ARG A 225 17.71 -7.79 -4.93
N GLU A 226 17.17 -6.64 -4.50
CA GLU A 226 17.34 -6.08 -3.16
C GLU A 226 16.74 -7.01 -2.10
N GLN A 227 15.50 -7.45 -2.31
CA GLN A 227 14.85 -8.41 -1.40
C GLN A 227 15.65 -9.71 -1.32
N HIS A 228 16.07 -10.26 -2.46
CA HIS A 228 16.87 -11.49 -2.50
C HIS A 228 18.18 -11.33 -1.74
N ALA A 229 18.90 -10.23 -1.93
CA ALA A 229 20.19 -9.99 -1.28
C ALA A 229 20.02 -9.90 0.25
N LEU A 230 19.07 -9.07 0.73
CA LEU A 230 18.85 -8.92 2.16
C LEU A 230 18.27 -10.18 2.80
N ALA A 231 17.34 -10.87 2.15
CA ALA A 231 16.82 -12.15 2.66
C ALA A 231 17.92 -13.21 2.73
N SER A 232 18.84 -13.29 1.75
CA SER A 232 19.98 -14.20 1.78
C SER A 232 20.92 -13.91 2.95
N GLN A 233 21.20 -12.64 3.20
CA GLN A 233 22.01 -12.23 4.36
C GLN A 233 21.33 -12.66 5.68
N ARG A 234 20.03 -12.38 5.85
CA ARG A 234 19.27 -12.73 7.05
C ARG A 234 19.21 -14.25 7.29
N VAL A 235 19.07 -15.04 6.22
CA VAL A 235 19.11 -16.50 6.31
C VAL A 235 20.49 -16.99 6.77
N ALA A 236 21.58 -16.38 6.27
CA ALA A 236 22.94 -16.72 6.69
C ALA A 236 23.19 -16.32 8.15
N GLU A 237 22.80 -15.12 8.57
CA GLU A 237 22.91 -14.66 9.96
C GLU A 237 22.12 -15.52 10.94
N ALA A 238 20.98 -16.08 10.48
CA ALA A 238 20.15 -16.98 11.25
C ALA A 238 20.68 -18.44 11.29
N GLY A 239 21.69 -18.79 10.49
CA GLY A 239 22.22 -20.15 10.38
C GLY A 239 21.23 -21.15 9.77
N LEU A 240 20.36 -20.68 8.85
CA LEU A 240 19.25 -21.47 8.28
C LEU A 240 19.45 -21.83 6.80
N GLN A 241 20.69 -21.76 6.29
CA GLN A 241 21.01 -22.02 4.87
C GLN A 241 20.63 -23.43 4.43
N ASP A 242 20.68 -24.40 5.35
CA ASP A 242 20.29 -25.78 5.07
C ASP A 242 18.77 -26.00 5.00
N ARG A 243 17.98 -25.03 5.43
CA ARG A 243 16.50 -25.11 5.49
C ARG A 243 15.79 -24.12 4.60
N VAL A 244 16.46 -23.04 4.18
CA VAL A 244 15.84 -21.98 3.36
C VAL A 244 16.61 -21.86 2.04
N THR A 245 15.91 -22.12 0.94
CA THR A 245 16.41 -21.93 -0.42
C THR A 245 15.76 -20.68 -1.03
N LEU A 246 16.55 -19.67 -1.36
CA LEU A 246 16.11 -18.42 -1.98
C LEU A 246 16.32 -18.48 -3.49
N LEU A 247 15.27 -18.15 -4.25
CA LEU A 247 15.30 -18.11 -5.71
C LEU A 247 15.06 -16.68 -6.21
N LEU A 248 15.94 -16.19 -7.07
CA LEU A 248 15.71 -14.95 -7.83
C LEU A 248 15.01 -15.32 -9.13
N GLN A 249 13.73 -15.67 -9.07
CA GLN A 249 13.00 -16.27 -10.19
C GLN A 249 11.53 -15.84 -10.19
N ASP A 250 10.95 -15.71 -11.38
CA ASP A 250 9.52 -15.49 -11.52
C ASP A 250 8.73 -16.75 -11.09
N TYR A 251 7.63 -16.56 -10.37
CA TYR A 251 6.81 -17.67 -9.87
C TYR A 251 6.31 -18.58 -11.00
N ARG A 252 6.12 -18.04 -12.20
CA ARG A 252 5.66 -18.79 -13.38
C ARG A 252 6.66 -19.85 -13.84
N ASP A 253 7.93 -19.68 -13.51
CA ASP A 253 9.03 -20.57 -13.90
C ASP A 253 9.38 -21.59 -12.81
N LEU A 254 8.76 -21.51 -11.63
CA LEU A 254 9.00 -22.44 -10.53
C LEU A 254 8.63 -23.86 -10.92
N GLN A 255 9.40 -24.82 -10.39
CA GLN A 255 9.21 -26.23 -10.61
C GLN A 255 9.31 -27.00 -9.29
N GLY A 256 8.89 -28.24 -9.30
CA GLY A 256 8.95 -29.12 -8.12
C GLY A 256 7.57 -29.45 -7.57
N GLN A 257 7.57 -30.26 -6.52
CA GLN A 257 6.37 -30.69 -5.79
C GLN A 257 6.60 -30.43 -4.30
N TYR A 258 5.66 -29.75 -3.67
CA TYR A 258 5.74 -29.29 -2.30
C TYR A 258 4.55 -29.79 -1.48
N ASP A 259 4.77 -29.97 -0.17
CA ASP A 259 3.75 -30.37 0.77
C ASP A 259 2.78 -29.22 1.06
N LYS A 260 3.35 -28.02 1.16
CA LYS A 260 2.64 -26.81 1.53
C LYS A 260 3.06 -25.66 0.60
N LEU A 261 2.11 -24.73 0.38
CA LEU A 261 2.33 -23.52 -0.39
C LEU A 261 1.82 -22.32 0.39
N VAL A 262 2.60 -21.23 0.38
CA VAL A 262 2.25 -19.95 1.00
C VAL A 262 2.42 -18.83 0.00
N SER A 263 1.47 -17.89 -0.01
CA SER A 263 1.61 -16.61 -0.69
C SER A 263 0.89 -15.54 0.12
N ILE A 264 1.62 -14.53 0.55
CA ILE A 264 1.14 -13.49 1.46
C ILE A 264 1.16 -12.16 0.73
N GLU A 265 -0.03 -11.57 0.49
CA GLU A 265 -0.23 -10.26 -0.15
C GLU A 265 0.60 -10.09 -1.43
N MET A 266 0.56 -11.11 -2.28
CA MET A 266 1.24 -11.14 -3.57
C MET A 266 0.24 -11.15 -4.74
N ILE A 267 -0.99 -11.61 -4.51
CA ILE A 267 -2.03 -11.73 -5.54
C ILE A 267 -2.43 -10.34 -6.10
N GLU A 268 -2.32 -9.30 -5.28
CA GLU A 268 -2.58 -7.90 -5.65
C GLU A 268 -1.64 -7.41 -6.77
N ALA A 269 -0.42 -7.95 -6.80
CA ALA A 269 0.59 -7.61 -7.80
C ALA A 269 0.46 -8.43 -9.11
N ILE A 270 -0.39 -9.44 -9.14
CA ILE A 270 -0.55 -10.34 -10.31
C ILE A 270 -1.28 -9.63 -11.46
N GLY A 271 -2.40 -8.98 -11.14
CA GLY A 271 -3.36 -8.44 -12.10
C GLY A 271 -4.41 -9.49 -12.50
N ALA A 272 -5.67 -9.04 -12.57
CA ALA A 272 -6.84 -9.92 -12.75
C ALA A 272 -6.74 -10.86 -13.97
N GLN A 273 -6.16 -10.39 -15.08
CA GLN A 273 -5.98 -11.16 -16.31
C GLN A 273 -5.00 -12.34 -16.19
N TYR A 274 -4.25 -12.45 -15.11
CA TYR A 274 -3.26 -13.52 -14.87
C TYR A 274 -3.64 -14.45 -13.72
N LEU A 275 -4.82 -14.29 -13.12
CA LEU A 275 -5.25 -15.11 -11.99
C LEU A 275 -5.33 -16.60 -12.34
N ASP A 276 -5.85 -16.96 -13.53
CA ASP A 276 -5.89 -18.36 -13.98
C ASP A 276 -4.48 -18.95 -14.08
N THR A 277 -3.52 -18.19 -14.62
CA THR A 277 -2.11 -18.61 -14.68
C THR A 277 -1.53 -18.79 -13.29
N PHE A 278 -1.85 -17.87 -12.36
CA PHE A 278 -1.38 -17.93 -10.97
C PHE A 278 -1.92 -19.18 -10.28
N PHE A 279 -3.23 -19.35 -10.22
CA PHE A 279 -3.83 -20.52 -9.56
C PHE A 279 -3.45 -21.84 -10.23
N GLY A 280 -3.34 -21.88 -11.56
CA GLY A 280 -2.83 -23.05 -12.28
C GLY A 280 -1.41 -23.41 -11.87
N LYS A 281 -0.53 -22.38 -11.70
CA LYS A 281 0.84 -22.59 -11.20
C LYS A 281 0.84 -23.09 -9.75
N LEU A 282 0.05 -22.48 -8.86
CA LEU A 282 -0.08 -22.94 -7.47
C LEU A 282 -0.45 -24.43 -7.41
N GLY A 283 -1.48 -24.82 -8.17
CA GLY A 283 -1.90 -26.23 -8.23
C GLY A 283 -0.80 -27.15 -8.76
N SER A 284 -0.02 -26.72 -9.75
CA SER A 284 1.06 -27.51 -10.32
C SER A 284 2.25 -27.73 -9.38
N LEU A 285 2.43 -26.88 -8.37
CA LEU A 285 3.50 -26.94 -7.38
C LEU A 285 3.14 -27.79 -6.16
N LEU A 286 1.86 -28.06 -5.94
CA LEU A 286 1.42 -28.89 -4.82
C LEU A 286 1.37 -30.37 -5.23
N ARG A 287 1.89 -31.22 -4.36
CA ARG A 287 1.68 -32.66 -4.47
C ARG A 287 0.21 -33.02 -4.21
N PRO A 288 -0.28 -34.19 -4.64
CA PRO A 288 -1.61 -34.67 -4.26
C PRO A 288 -1.78 -34.65 -2.72
N GLY A 289 -2.85 -34.02 -2.24
CA GLY A 289 -3.10 -33.83 -0.81
C GLY A 289 -2.32 -32.66 -0.17
N GLY A 290 -1.49 -31.95 -0.92
CA GLY A 290 -0.83 -30.73 -0.45
C GLY A 290 -1.81 -29.59 -0.18
N GLN A 291 -1.43 -28.64 0.65
CA GLN A 291 -2.27 -27.53 1.07
C GLN A 291 -1.63 -26.18 0.71
N ALA A 292 -2.46 -25.23 0.29
CA ALA A 292 -2.08 -23.84 0.06
C ALA A 292 -2.75 -22.90 1.05
N LEU A 293 -2.03 -21.87 1.48
CA LEU A 293 -2.55 -20.73 2.21
C LEU A 293 -2.23 -19.45 1.44
N LEU A 294 -3.26 -18.66 1.20
CA LEU A 294 -3.17 -17.36 0.57
C LEU A 294 -3.67 -16.31 1.56
N GLN A 295 -2.88 -15.27 1.75
CA GLN A 295 -3.32 -14.03 2.39
C GLN A 295 -3.46 -12.97 1.31
N ALA A 296 -4.60 -12.28 1.29
CA ALA A 296 -4.90 -11.24 0.31
C ALA A 296 -5.65 -10.08 0.96
N ILE A 297 -5.47 -8.89 0.42
CA ILE A 297 -6.27 -7.71 0.77
C ILE A 297 -7.59 -7.81 0.01
N ILE A 298 -8.68 -7.79 0.75
CA ILE A 298 -10.03 -7.74 0.17
C ILE A 298 -10.71 -6.44 0.54
N ALA A 299 -11.36 -5.79 -0.42
CA ALA A 299 -12.32 -4.74 -0.13
C ALA A 299 -13.63 -5.40 0.25
N GLN A 300 -14.20 -5.06 1.41
CA GLN A 300 -15.58 -5.40 1.69
C GLN A 300 -16.43 -4.61 0.69
N ALA A 301 -17.02 -5.31 -0.26
CA ALA A 301 -17.97 -4.71 -1.18
C ALA A 301 -19.22 -4.34 -0.37
N GLU A 302 -19.25 -3.16 0.21
CA GLU A 302 -20.53 -2.49 0.41
C GLU A 302 -21.12 -2.37 -1.00
N ARG A 303 -22.35 -2.87 -1.15
CA ARG A 303 -23.07 -2.88 -2.43
C ARG A 303 -23.24 -1.43 -2.92
N SER A 304 -22.23 -0.91 -3.58
CA SER A 304 -22.39 0.23 -4.48
C SER A 304 -22.89 -0.35 -5.80
N PRO A 305 -24.10 0.01 -6.28
CA PRO A 305 -24.54 -0.40 -7.61
C PRO A 305 -23.63 0.29 -8.64
N GLY A 306 -22.66 -0.41 -9.19
CA GLY A 306 -21.81 0.16 -10.23
C GLY A 306 -20.46 -0.52 -10.48
N TRP A 307 -20.08 -1.57 -9.76
CA TRP A 307 -18.89 -2.37 -10.08
C TRP A 307 -19.33 -3.72 -10.66
N VAL A 308 -19.45 -3.79 -11.97
CA VAL A 308 -19.42 -5.01 -12.79
C VAL A 308 -18.35 -4.81 -13.85
#